data_886af4097fc244d5271643f0f5d6f41f
#
_entry.id   886af4097fc244d5271643f0f5d6f41f
#
_cell.length_a   1.000
_cell.length_b   1.000
_cell.length_c   1.000
_cell.angle_alpha   90.00
_cell.angle_beta   90.00
_cell.angle_gamma   90.00
#
_symmetry.space_group_name_H-M   'P 1'
#
loop_
_entity.id
_entity.type
_entity.pdbx_description
1 polymer ?
#
loop_
_entity_poly.entity_id
_entity_poly.type
_entity_poly.pdbx_seq_one_letter_code
_entity_poly.pdbx_strand_id
1 'polypeptide(L)'
;MKKLMEFFKSPKGKAILIVAVLFAGFFVRTQLDHLYDVLNNIGKGETTVYDGETAGRVGRELDYAEQVPEDNKILAKFKELYPDAKVLVACEEDLTDDGCKDLVLVVNNPHKDEYSSTTQLTDGGYIRLCVMVDSGDGENYECSELIPAPVENQRIKFQNIDEQEEIEFILQGQKGAKVGYGIFRVMEGEPISLFDQGFEEC
;
A
#
# COMPACT_ATOMS: atom_id res chain seq x y z
N MET A 1 -40.86 15.17 28.30
CA MET A 1 -39.68 15.15 29.20
C MET A 1 -40.01 14.74 30.64
N LYS A 2 -41.03 15.27 31.34
CA LYS A 2 -41.35 14.93 32.74
C LYS A 2 -41.58 13.42 33.00
N LYS A 3 -42.35 12.71 32.14
CA LYS A 3 -42.62 11.27 32.29
C LYS A 3 -41.37 10.40 32.21
N LEU A 4 -40.39 10.78 31.37
CA LEU A 4 -39.10 10.06 31.25
C LEU A 4 -38.25 10.20 32.50
N MET A 5 -38.21 11.39 33.10
CA MET A 5 -37.52 11.63 34.38
C MET A 5 -38.14 10.90 35.55
N GLU A 6 -39.48 10.73 35.57
CA GLU A 6 -40.16 9.93 36.61
C GLU A 6 -39.89 8.44 36.46
N PHE A 7 -39.81 7.93 35.23
CA PHE A 7 -39.44 6.55 34.97
C PHE A 7 -38.07 6.20 35.54
N PHE A 8 -37.05 7.05 35.32
CA PHE A 8 -35.70 6.81 35.87
C PHE A 8 -35.59 6.97 37.39
N LYS A 9 -36.59 7.55 38.05
CA LYS A 9 -36.68 7.59 39.53
C LYS A 9 -37.26 6.29 40.14
N SER A 10 -37.93 5.48 39.31
CA SER A 10 -38.49 4.19 39.74
C SER A 10 -37.40 3.13 39.98
N PRO A 11 -37.61 2.11 40.81
CA PRO A 11 -36.64 1.05 41.01
C PRO A 11 -36.27 0.30 39.70
N LYS A 12 -37.26 0.10 38.80
CA LYS A 12 -37.06 -0.49 37.51
C LYS A 12 -36.22 0.41 36.55
N GLY A 13 -36.49 1.72 36.57
CA GLY A 13 -35.74 2.67 35.76
C GLY A 13 -34.27 2.82 36.22
N LYS A 14 -34.02 2.76 37.54
CA LYS A 14 -32.66 2.76 38.10
C LYS A 14 -31.88 1.50 37.68
N ALA A 15 -32.53 0.31 37.71
CA ALA A 15 -31.89 -0.92 37.28
C ALA A 15 -31.52 -0.90 35.79
N ILE A 16 -32.41 -0.38 34.94
CA ILE A 16 -32.11 -0.21 33.49
C ILE A 16 -30.97 0.77 33.26
N LEU A 17 -30.93 1.89 34.03
CA LEU A 17 -29.84 2.86 33.90
C LEU A 17 -28.49 2.25 34.30
N ILE A 18 -28.45 1.46 35.38
CA ILE A 18 -27.23 0.79 35.84
C ILE A 18 -26.72 -0.19 34.74
N VAL A 19 -27.62 -0.99 34.18
CA VAL A 19 -27.27 -1.91 33.09
C VAL A 19 -26.74 -1.15 31.87
N ALA A 20 -27.41 -0.05 31.48
CA ALA A 20 -26.96 0.76 30.35
C ALA A 20 -25.57 1.39 30.58
N VAL A 21 -25.30 1.86 31.81
CA VAL A 21 -23.98 2.42 32.18
C VAL A 21 -22.90 1.34 32.17
N LEU A 22 -23.22 0.13 32.67
CA LEU A 22 -22.28 -1.00 32.63
C LEU A 22 -21.98 -1.45 31.18
N PHE A 23 -23.00 -1.50 30.31
CA PHE A 23 -22.80 -1.80 28.88
C PHE A 23 -21.98 -0.72 28.16
N ALA A 24 -22.27 0.55 28.42
CA ALA A 24 -21.48 1.65 27.86
C ALA A 24 -20.03 1.60 28.36
N GLY A 25 -19.81 1.34 29.64
CA GLY A 25 -18.47 1.18 30.22
C GLY A 25 -17.71 -0.02 29.62
N PHE A 26 -18.38 -1.15 29.41
CA PHE A 26 -17.79 -2.30 28.77
C PHE A 26 -17.42 -2.00 27.30
N PHE A 27 -18.32 -1.35 26.57
CA PHE A 27 -18.08 -0.97 25.18
C PHE A 27 -16.91 0.02 25.03
N VAL A 28 -16.86 1.04 25.89
CA VAL A 28 -15.73 1.99 25.91
C VAL A 28 -14.42 1.29 26.25
N ARG A 29 -14.46 0.34 27.21
CA ARG A 29 -13.25 -0.42 27.57
C ARG A 29 -12.75 -1.27 26.42
N THR A 30 -13.62 -1.99 25.71
CA THR A 30 -13.21 -2.80 24.54
C THR A 30 -12.64 -1.96 23.43
N GLN A 31 -13.18 -0.75 23.18
CA GLN A 31 -12.62 0.19 22.20
C GLN A 31 -11.25 0.75 22.65
N LEU A 32 -11.08 1.02 23.94
CA LEU A 32 -9.80 1.49 24.50
C LEU A 32 -8.74 0.38 24.46
N ASP A 33 -9.11 -0.86 24.81
CA ASP A 33 -8.20 -2.00 24.74
C ASP A 33 -7.73 -2.24 23.29
N HIS A 34 -8.65 -2.15 22.34
CA HIS A 34 -8.30 -2.24 20.91
C HIS A 34 -7.40 -1.09 20.44
N LEU A 35 -7.71 0.16 20.85
CA LEU A 35 -6.87 1.32 20.55
C LEU A 35 -5.48 1.19 21.18
N TYR A 36 -5.42 0.67 22.42
CA TYR A 36 -4.17 0.43 23.13
C TYR A 36 -3.31 -0.65 22.46
N ASP A 37 -3.94 -1.73 21.95
CA ASP A 37 -3.26 -2.77 21.19
C ASP A 37 -2.74 -2.23 19.85
N VAL A 38 -3.53 -1.40 19.15
CA VAL A 38 -3.12 -0.74 17.91
C VAL A 38 -1.94 0.21 18.19
N LEU A 39 -2.03 1.06 19.21
CA LEU A 39 -0.97 2.01 19.56
C LEU A 39 0.32 1.30 20.04
N ASN A 40 0.20 0.22 20.81
CA ASN A 40 1.37 -0.58 21.22
C ASN A 40 1.99 -1.37 20.07
N ASN A 41 1.23 -1.71 19.04
CA ASN A 41 1.76 -2.34 17.83
C ASN A 41 2.40 -1.33 16.88
N ILE A 42 1.89 -0.09 16.83
CA ILE A 42 2.53 1.01 16.07
C ILE A 42 3.87 1.41 16.71
N GLY A 43 4.00 1.34 18.04
CA GLY A 43 5.25 1.67 18.76
C GLY A 43 6.29 0.54 18.82
N LYS A 44 5.93 -0.68 18.39
CA LYS A 44 6.83 -1.84 18.32
C LYS A 44 7.32 -2.14 16.91
N GLY A 45 7.36 -1.13 16.05
CA GLY A 45 8.24 -1.17 14.90
C GLY A 45 9.66 -1.30 15.43
N GLU A 46 10.18 -2.53 15.45
CA GLU A 46 11.57 -2.80 15.81
C GLU A 46 12.46 -1.98 14.88
N THR A 47 13.08 -0.95 15.45
CA THR A 47 14.26 -0.33 14.86
C THR A 47 15.31 -1.41 14.80
N THR A 48 15.41 -2.13 13.70
CA THR A 48 16.52 -3.04 13.43
C THR A 48 17.76 -2.21 13.23
N VAL A 49 18.50 -1.99 14.32
CA VAL A 49 19.91 -1.62 14.24
C VAL A 49 20.58 -2.73 13.45
N TYR A 50 21.19 -2.38 12.35
CA TYR A 50 21.94 -3.29 11.49
C TYR A 50 23.23 -3.66 12.24
N ASP A 51 23.17 -4.74 13.02
CA ASP A 51 24.32 -5.38 13.61
C ASP A 51 24.60 -6.66 12.85
N GLY A 52 25.75 -6.72 12.22
CA GLY A 52 26.08 -7.70 11.19
C GLY A 52 26.50 -9.06 11.73
N GLU A 53 25.75 -9.72 12.62
CA GLU A 53 25.95 -11.15 12.94
C GLU A 53 24.65 -11.81 13.44
N THR A 54 24.20 -12.75 12.64
CA THR A 54 23.37 -13.94 12.95
C THR A 54 22.74 -14.05 14.34
N ALA A 55 21.58 -13.51 14.50
CA ALA A 55 20.60 -14.00 15.47
C ALA A 55 19.34 -14.42 14.72
N GLY A 56 18.87 -15.63 14.97
CA GLY A 56 17.74 -16.22 14.27
C GLY A 56 16.50 -15.33 14.36
N ARG A 57 16.22 -14.62 13.30
CA ARG A 57 15.00 -13.84 13.14
C ARG A 57 13.85 -14.79 12.85
N VAL A 58 12.95 -14.94 13.83
CA VAL A 58 11.54 -15.20 13.52
C VAL A 58 10.93 -13.86 13.12
N GLY A 59 11.48 -13.23 12.06
CA GLY A 59 10.80 -12.17 11.34
C GLY A 59 9.77 -12.83 10.46
N ARG A 60 8.50 -12.38 10.48
CA ARG A 60 7.62 -12.63 9.34
C ARG A 60 8.38 -12.11 8.12
N GLU A 61 8.80 -13.01 7.27
CA GLU A 61 9.28 -12.68 5.94
C GLU A 61 8.16 -11.86 5.30
N LEU A 62 8.42 -10.60 5.00
CA LEU A 62 7.44 -9.79 4.28
C LEU A 62 7.35 -10.44 2.91
N ASP A 63 6.17 -10.96 2.61
CA ASP A 63 5.87 -11.67 1.38
C ASP A 63 5.75 -10.64 0.24
N TYR A 64 6.92 -10.25 -0.28
CA TYR A 64 6.96 -9.37 -1.44
C TYR A 64 6.66 -10.16 -2.70
N ALA A 65 6.03 -9.51 -3.65
CA ALA A 65 5.73 -10.09 -4.94
C ALA A 65 6.99 -10.52 -5.69
N GLU A 66 6.93 -11.67 -6.34
CA GLU A 66 8.01 -12.13 -7.21
C GLU A 66 8.02 -11.33 -8.50
N GLN A 67 9.22 -11.09 -9.02
CA GLN A 67 9.36 -10.43 -10.31
C GLN A 67 8.96 -11.39 -11.44
N VAL A 68 8.28 -10.83 -12.44
CA VAL A 68 7.95 -11.58 -13.64
C VAL A 68 9.21 -11.94 -14.43
N PRO A 69 9.21 -13.06 -15.16
CA PRO A 69 10.33 -13.44 -16.04
C PRO A 69 10.45 -12.47 -17.23
N GLU A 70 11.64 -12.40 -17.82
CA GLU A 70 11.93 -11.46 -18.92
C GLU A 70 11.08 -11.68 -20.18
N ASP A 71 10.56 -12.89 -20.38
CA ASP A 71 9.67 -13.28 -21.49
C ASP A 71 8.18 -13.08 -21.19
N ASN A 72 7.84 -12.43 -20.08
CA ASN A 72 6.47 -12.08 -19.75
C ASN A 72 5.85 -11.20 -20.86
N LYS A 73 4.64 -11.54 -21.29
CA LYS A 73 3.96 -10.89 -22.41
C LYS A 73 3.62 -9.43 -22.16
N ILE A 74 3.21 -9.08 -20.90
CA ILE A 74 2.85 -7.71 -20.53
C ILE A 74 4.12 -6.85 -20.50
N LEU A 75 5.19 -7.39 -19.93
CA LEU A 75 6.50 -6.74 -19.92
C LEU A 75 7.03 -6.49 -21.34
N ALA A 76 6.80 -7.40 -22.26
CA ALA A 76 7.17 -7.20 -23.67
C ALA A 76 6.38 -6.03 -24.29
N LYS A 77 5.09 -5.92 -24.01
CA LYS A 77 4.28 -4.78 -24.46
C LYS A 77 4.75 -3.44 -23.88
N PHE A 78 5.10 -3.41 -22.59
CA PHE A 78 5.69 -2.22 -21.99
C PHE A 78 6.99 -1.80 -22.72
N LYS A 79 7.89 -2.75 -23.00
CA LYS A 79 9.15 -2.48 -23.71
C LYS A 79 8.94 -2.00 -25.15
N GLU A 80 7.83 -2.36 -25.80
CA GLU A 80 7.44 -1.80 -27.12
C GLU A 80 7.04 -0.31 -27.00
N LEU A 81 6.35 0.08 -25.92
CA LEU A 81 5.93 1.47 -25.68
C LEU A 81 7.10 2.36 -25.21
N TYR A 82 7.97 1.81 -24.37
CA TYR A 82 9.09 2.52 -23.74
C TYR A 82 10.42 1.78 -23.96
N PRO A 83 10.93 1.75 -25.19
CA PRO A 83 12.12 0.95 -25.51
C PRO A 83 13.39 1.41 -24.81
N ASP A 84 13.47 2.69 -24.41
CA ASP A 84 14.65 3.28 -23.76
C ASP A 84 14.54 3.19 -22.21
N ALA A 85 13.39 2.84 -21.65
CA ALA A 85 13.20 2.72 -20.22
C ALA A 85 13.82 1.42 -19.71
N LYS A 86 14.60 1.52 -18.64
CA LYS A 86 15.15 0.34 -17.95
C LYS A 86 14.21 -0.11 -16.83
N VAL A 87 13.66 -1.31 -16.96
CA VAL A 87 12.84 -1.91 -15.91
C VAL A 87 13.71 -2.30 -14.72
N LEU A 88 13.30 -1.89 -13.52
CA LEU A 88 13.95 -2.17 -12.24
C LEU A 88 13.19 -3.24 -11.46
N VAL A 89 11.87 -3.12 -11.42
CA VAL A 89 10.95 -4.08 -10.78
C VAL A 89 9.74 -4.24 -11.70
N ALA A 90 9.25 -5.48 -11.82
CA ALA A 90 8.02 -5.80 -12.54
C ALA A 90 7.33 -6.98 -11.85
N CYS A 91 6.12 -6.77 -11.33
CA CYS A 91 5.35 -7.78 -10.61
C CYS A 91 3.90 -7.78 -11.13
N GLU A 92 3.31 -8.96 -11.29
CA GLU A 92 1.96 -9.11 -11.84
C GLU A 92 0.94 -9.55 -10.79
N GLU A 93 -0.25 -8.98 -10.84
CA GLU A 93 -1.44 -9.38 -10.09
C GLU A 93 -2.70 -8.93 -10.84
N ASP A 94 -3.84 -9.54 -10.54
CA ASP A 94 -5.15 -9.07 -10.99
C ASP A 94 -5.58 -7.92 -10.05
N LEU A 95 -5.31 -6.68 -10.45
CA LEU A 95 -5.54 -5.50 -9.63
C LEU A 95 -6.96 -4.94 -9.80
N THR A 96 -7.61 -5.29 -10.89
CA THR A 96 -8.93 -4.78 -11.30
C THR A 96 -10.07 -5.77 -11.07
N ASP A 97 -9.73 -6.99 -10.58
CA ASP A 97 -10.66 -8.12 -10.35
C ASP A 97 -11.46 -8.51 -11.61
N ASP A 98 -10.83 -8.40 -12.78
CA ASP A 98 -11.44 -8.79 -14.06
C ASP A 98 -11.05 -10.20 -14.53
N GLY A 99 -10.21 -10.89 -13.74
CA GLY A 99 -9.69 -12.22 -14.01
C GLY A 99 -8.46 -12.24 -14.93
N CYS A 100 -7.97 -11.08 -15.37
CA CYS A 100 -6.75 -10.92 -16.12
C CYS A 100 -5.63 -10.37 -15.23
N LYS A 101 -4.38 -10.54 -15.64
CA LYS A 101 -3.24 -10.03 -14.88
C LYS A 101 -2.83 -8.65 -15.40
N ASP A 102 -2.64 -7.74 -14.46
CA ASP A 102 -2.03 -6.44 -14.64
C ASP A 102 -0.55 -6.51 -14.25
N LEU A 103 0.27 -5.52 -14.66
CA LEU A 103 1.68 -5.49 -14.33
C LEU A 103 2.07 -4.15 -13.70
N VAL A 104 2.53 -4.19 -12.46
CA VAL A 104 3.11 -3.02 -11.78
C VAL A 104 4.60 -2.95 -12.10
N LEU A 105 5.06 -1.78 -12.58
CA LEU A 105 6.44 -1.56 -13.00
C LEU A 105 7.07 -0.39 -12.26
N VAL A 106 8.32 -0.57 -11.83
CA VAL A 106 9.20 0.53 -11.48
C VAL A 106 10.33 0.56 -12.52
N VAL A 107 10.52 1.73 -13.11
CA VAL A 107 11.44 1.90 -14.24
C VAL A 107 12.36 3.10 -14.05
N ASN A 108 13.54 3.05 -14.65
CA ASN A 108 14.36 4.23 -14.87
C ASN A 108 14.09 4.76 -16.29
N ASN A 109 13.35 5.87 -16.37
CA ASN A 109 13.03 6.54 -17.61
C ASN A 109 14.12 7.60 -17.91
N PRO A 110 14.80 7.56 -19.06
CA PRO A 110 15.82 8.54 -19.42
C PRO A 110 15.24 9.90 -19.85
N HIS A 111 13.94 9.95 -20.16
CA HIS A 111 13.28 11.13 -20.70
C HIS A 111 12.72 12.01 -19.59
N LYS A 112 12.84 13.33 -19.79
CA LYS A 112 12.20 14.33 -18.93
C LYS A 112 10.68 14.29 -19.10
N ASP A 113 9.98 14.42 -17.98
CA ASP A 113 8.54 14.56 -17.87
C ASP A 113 8.20 15.74 -16.93
N GLU A 114 6.95 15.92 -16.59
CA GLU A 114 6.49 16.96 -15.68
C GLU A 114 7.02 16.80 -14.25
N TYR A 115 7.38 15.57 -13.85
CA TYR A 115 7.95 15.23 -12.54
C TYR A 115 9.48 15.27 -12.52
N SER A 116 10.13 15.84 -13.54
CA SER A 116 11.61 15.81 -13.70
C SER A 116 12.39 16.53 -12.62
N SER A 117 11.73 17.29 -11.73
CA SER A 117 12.36 17.90 -10.55
C SER A 117 12.47 16.91 -9.37
N THR A 118 11.83 15.75 -9.46
CA THR A 118 11.78 14.73 -8.40
C THR A 118 12.46 13.44 -8.87
N THR A 119 13.02 12.69 -7.93
CA THR A 119 13.55 11.33 -8.15
C THR A 119 14.55 11.18 -9.32
N GLN A 120 15.29 12.25 -9.63
CA GLN A 120 16.37 12.18 -10.63
C GLN A 120 17.59 11.46 -10.07
N LEU A 121 18.12 10.52 -10.82
CA LEU A 121 19.36 9.82 -10.49
C LEU A 121 20.59 10.66 -10.86
N THR A 122 21.71 10.40 -10.17
CA THR A 122 22.99 11.08 -10.42
C THR A 122 23.61 10.75 -11.77
N ASP A 123 23.29 9.59 -12.34
CA ASP A 123 23.74 9.11 -13.65
C ASP A 123 22.79 9.47 -14.79
N GLY A 124 21.75 10.24 -14.48
CA GLY A 124 20.68 10.61 -15.42
C GLY A 124 19.54 9.59 -15.42
N GLY A 125 18.36 10.09 -15.78
CA GLY A 125 17.13 9.29 -15.73
C GLY A 125 16.31 9.55 -14.47
N TYR A 126 15.09 9.07 -14.50
CA TYR A 126 14.06 9.36 -13.51
C TYR A 126 13.38 8.06 -13.11
N ILE A 127 13.27 7.79 -11.81
CA ILE A 127 12.57 6.60 -11.34
C ILE A 127 11.08 6.86 -11.38
N ARG A 128 10.37 5.96 -12.06
CA ARG A 128 8.92 6.07 -12.28
C ARG A 128 8.21 4.76 -11.95
N LEU A 129 7.01 4.90 -11.41
CA LEU A 129 6.02 3.86 -11.26
C LEU A 129 5.00 3.98 -12.38
N CYS A 130 4.59 2.88 -12.97
CA CYS A 130 3.41 2.79 -13.82
C CYS A 130 2.77 1.40 -13.71
N VAL A 131 1.56 1.28 -14.23
CA VAL A 131 0.83 0.02 -14.30
C VAL A 131 0.43 -0.23 -15.76
N MET A 132 0.66 -1.45 -16.23
CA MET A 132 0.07 -1.94 -17.47
C MET A 132 -1.22 -2.66 -17.09
N VAL A 133 -2.34 -2.08 -17.43
CA VAL A 133 -3.68 -2.58 -17.09
C VAL A 133 -4.26 -3.34 -18.26
N ASP A 134 -4.76 -4.54 -18.02
CA ASP A 134 -5.47 -5.34 -19.03
C ASP A 134 -6.81 -4.69 -19.40
N SER A 135 -7.20 -4.78 -20.65
CA SER A 135 -8.49 -4.29 -21.11
C SER A 135 -9.64 -5.31 -20.93
N GLY A 136 -9.42 -6.34 -20.11
CA GLY A 136 -10.37 -7.41 -19.81
C GLY A 136 -10.37 -8.56 -20.83
N ASP A 137 -9.35 -8.66 -21.69
CA ASP A 137 -9.25 -9.69 -22.71
C ASP A 137 -7.94 -10.52 -22.63
N GLY A 138 -7.02 -10.14 -21.77
CA GLY A 138 -5.72 -10.79 -21.59
C GLY A 138 -4.73 -10.58 -22.75
N GLU A 139 -5.02 -9.68 -23.69
CA GLU A 139 -4.20 -9.42 -24.88
C GLU A 139 -3.87 -7.94 -25.07
N ASN A 140 -4.78 -7.06 -24.72
CA ASN A 140 -4.65 -5.61 -24.86
C ASN A 140 -4.39 -4.96 -23.53
N TYR A 141 -3.35 -4.15 -23.45
CA TYR A 141 -2.89 -3.48 -22.23
C TYR A 141 -2.75 -1.99 -22.47
N GLU A 142 -3.20 -1.21 -21.53
CA GLU A 142 -3.00 0.24 -21.48
C GLU A 142 -1.97 0.56 -20.40
N CYS A 143 -1.04 1.47 -20.70
CA CYS A 143 -0.06 1.93 -19.73
C CYS A 143 -0.57 3.20 -19.04
N SER A 144 -0.61 3.20 -17.72
CA SER A 144 -0.91 4.39 -16.93
C SER A 144 0.15 5.49 -17.12
N GLU A 145 -0.11 6.67 -16.58
CA GLU A 145 0.93 7.69 -16.45
C GLU A 145 2.14 7.19 -15.65
N LEU A 146 3.31 7.74 -15.98
CA LEU A 146 4.54 7.48 -15.24
C LEU A 146 4.65 8.47 -14.08
N ILE A 147 4.38 8.04 -12.86
CA ILE A 147 4.46 8.86 -11.66
C ILE A 147 5.77 8.66 -10.90
N PRO A 148 6.22 9.59 -10.04
CA PRO A 148 7.43 9.44 -9.25
C PRO A 148 7.43 8.18 -8.38
N ALA A 149 8.61 7.54 -8.25
CA ALA A 149 8.81 6.37 -7.40
C ALA A 149 10.14 6.47 -6.61
N PRO A 150 10.30 5.76 -5.49
CA PRO A 150 11.54 5.71 -4.73
C PRO A 150 12.73 5.25 -5.57
N VAL A 151 13.92 5.83 -5.31
CA VAL A 151 15.08 5.64 -6.19
C VAL A 151 15.83 4.33 -5.97
N GLU A 152 15.75 3.69 -4.79
CA GLU A 152 16.53 2.50 -4.44
C GLU A 152 15.67 1.44 -3.78
N ASN A 153 16.07 0.17 -3.93
CA ASN A 153 15.51 -0.98 -3.23
C ASN A 153 13.98 -1.09 -3.30
N GLN A 154 13.44 -0.85 -4.48
CA GLN A 154 12.00 -0.91 -4.70
C GLN A 154 11.51 -2.36 -4.52
N ARG A 155 10.41 -2.51 -3.79
CA ARG A 155 9.73 -3.78 -3.54
C ARG A 155 8.24 -3.58 -3.59
N ILE A 156 7.55 -4.51 -4.21
CA ILE A 156 6.10 -4.49 -4.36
C ILE A 156 5.50 -5.61 -3.52
N LYS A 157 4.38 -5.32 -2.87
CA LYS A 157 3.53 -6.30 -2.20
C LYS A 157 2.09 -6.07 -2.63
N PHE A 158 1.40 -7.13 -3.03
CA PHE A 158 -0.03 -7.12 -3.28
C PHE A 158 -0.79 -7.53 -2.02
N GLN A 159 -1.85 -6.82 -1.69
CA GLN A 159 -2.66 -7.11 -0.52
C GLN A 159 -4.02 -6.42 -0.63
N ASN A 160 -5.10 -7.17 -0.50
CA ASN A 160 -6.42 -6.57 -0.28
C ASN A 160 -6.45 -5.95 1.13
N ILE A 161 -6.58 -4.63 1.22
CA ILE A 161 -6.45 -3.87 2.48
C ILE A 161 -7.81 -3.52 3.07
N ASP A 162 -8.81 -3.28 2.23
CA ASP A 162 -10.12 -2.79 2.66
C ASP A 162 -11.29 -3.72 2.34
N GLU A 163 -10.99 -4.98 1.97
CA GLU A 163 -11.98 -6.02 1.68
C GLU A 163 -12.89 -5.71 0.46
N GLN A 164 -12.48 -4.79 -0.42
CA GLN A 164 -13.10 -4.60 -1.73
C GLN A 164 -12.62 -5.68 -2.71
N GLU A 165 -13.20 -5.71 -3.91
CA GLU A 165 -12.85 -6.74 -4.91
C GLU A 165 -11.46 -6.47 -5.52
N GLU A 166 -11.10 -5.20 -5.74
CA GLU A 166 -9.80 -4.80 -6.28
C GLU A 166 -8.67 -4.99 -5.25
N ILE A 167 -7.50 -5.31 -5.75
CA ILE A 167 -6.31 -5.53 -4.92
C ILE A 167 -5.40 -4.30 -4.95
N GLU A 168 -5.03 -3.83 -3.76
CA GLU A 168 -4.03 -2.78 -3.63
C GLU A 168 -2.61 -3.32 -3.77
N PHE A 169 -1.71 -2.45 -4.20
CA PHE A 169 -0.29 -2.72 -4.09
C PHE A 169 0.43 -1.69 -3.21
N ILE A 170 1.40 -2.19 -2.48
CA ILE A 170 2.29 -1.40 -1.64
C ILE A 170 3.63 -1.34 -2.35
N LEU A 171 4.08 -0.14 -2.71
CA LEU A 171 5.43 0.09 -3.19
C LEU A 171 6.26 0.66 -2.05
N GLN A 172 7.29 -0.07 -1.66
CA GLN A 172 8.29 0.36 -0.70
C GLN A 172 9.60 0.64 -1.44
N GLY A 173 10.34 1.65 -0.98
CA GLY A 173 11.67 1.94 -1.48
C GLY A 173 12.46 2.77 -0.50
N GLN A 174 13.66 3.19 -0.90
CA GLN A 174 14.53 3.98 -0.04
C GLN A 174 15.41 4.97 -0.83
N LYS A 175 16.01 5.90 -0.11
CA LYS A 175 17.10 6.76 -0.55
C LYS A 175 18.10 6.93 0.58
N GLY A 176 19.23 6.24 0.47
CA GLY A 176 20.18 6.13 1.56
C GLY A 176 19.55 5.48 2.79
N ALA A 177 19.49 6.20 3.92
CA ALA A 177 18.90 5.71 5.17
C ALA A 177 17.39 5.99 5.32
N LYS A 178 16.78 6.75 4.40
CA LYS A 178 15.34 7.03 4.42
C LYS A 178 14.60 5.90 3.72
N VAL A 179 13.53 5.41 4.35
CA VAL A 179 12.61 4.41 3.79
C VAL A 179 11.25 5.05 3.66
N GLY A 180 10.63 4.91 2.50
CA GLY A 180 9.28 5.37 2.24
C GLY A 180 8.43 4.26 1.64
N TYR A 181 7.12 4.40 1.75
CA TYR A 181 6.18 3.50 1.09
C TYR A 181 4.91 4.24 0.70
N GLY A 182 4.29 3.76 -0.36
CA GLY A 182 2.99 4.20 -0.82
C GLY A 182 2.06 3.03 -1.01
N ILE A 183 0.78 3.22 -0.77
CA ILE A 183 -0.30 2.27 -1.01
C ILE A 183 -1.13 2.80 -2.15
N PHE A 184 -1.32 1.99 -3.17
CA PHE A 184 -1.99 2.37 -4.39
C PHE A 184 -3.11 1.39 -4.72
N ARG A 185 -4.16 1.91 -5.34
CA ARG A 185 -5.20 1.15 -6.04
C ARG A 185 -5.25 1.60 -7.49
N VAL A 186 -5.52 0.68 -8.40
CA VAL A 186 -5.77 1.03 -9.80
C VAL A 186 -7.23 1.46 -9.94
N MET A 187 -7.45 2.68 -10.41
CA MET A 187 -8.77 3.22 -10.68
C MET A 187 -8.77 3.89 -12.06
N GLU A 188 -9.69 3.47 -12.92
CA GLU A 188 -9.79 3.99 -14.29
C GLU A 188 -8.46 3.89 -15.08
N GLY A 189 -7.70 2.83 -14.83
CA GLY A 189 -6.40 2.57 -15.47
C GLY A 189 -5.20 3.28 -14.84
N GLU A 190 -5.40 4.10 -13.79
CA GLU A 190 -4.36 4.89 -13.15
C GLU A 190 -4.07 4.43 -11.70
N PRO A 191 -2.80 4.41 -11.24
CA PRO A 191 -2.47 4.13 -9.86
C PRO A 191 -2.76 5.34 -8.97
N ILE A 192 -3.81 5.26 -8.18
CA ILE A 192 -4.23 6.30 -7.25
C ILE A 192 -3.61 6.02 -5.87
N SER A 193 -2.88 7.00 -5.32
CA SER A 193 -2.33 6.91 -3.97
C SER A 193 -3.45 6.98 -2.94
N LEU A 194 -3.61 5.92 -2.15
CA LEU A 194 -4.50 5.89 -0.98
C LEU A 194 -3.77 6.40 0.26
N PHE A 195 -2.48 6.17 0.33
CA PHE A 195 -1.62 6.60 1.43
C PHE A 195 -0.16 6.63 0.97
N ASP A 196 0.59 7.62 1.42
CA ASP A 196 2.04 7.65 1.28
C ASP A 196 2.71 8.20 2.54
N GLN A 197 3.89 7.70 2.85
CA GLN A 197 4.75 8.21 3.91
C GLN A 197 6.20 8.21 3.47
N GLY A 198 6.79 9.38 3.36
CA GLY A 198 8.17 9.57 2.94
C GLY A 198 8.45 9.10 1.50
N PHE A 199 7.41 8.83 0.72
CA PHE A 199 7.51 8.29 -0.63
C PHE A 199 8.19 9.27 -1.59
N GLU A 200 7.83 10.55 -1.53
CA GLU A 200 8.43 11.59 -2.36
C GLU A 200 9.86 11.98 -1.93
N GLU A 201 10.27 11.61 -0.71
CA GLU A 201 11.59 11.90 -0.18
C GLU A 201 12.61 10.79 -0.47
N CYS A 202 12.15 9.65 -0.94
CA CYS A 202 12.93 8.48 -1.31
C CYS A 202 13.12 8.42 -2.81
#